data_f29922f18063273099eda649d7e75272
#
_entry.id   f29922f18063273099eda649d7e75272
#
_cell.length_a   1.000
_cell.length_b   1.000
_cell.length_c   1.000
_cell.angle_alpha   90.00
_cell.angle_beta   90.00
_cell.angle_gamma   90.00
#
_symmetry.space_group_name_H-M   'P 1'
#
loop_
_entity.id
_entity.type
_entity.pdbx_description
1 polymer ?
#
loop_
_entity_poly.entity_id
_entity_poly.type
_entity_poly.pdbx_seq_one_letter_code
_entity_poly.pdbx_strand_id
1 'polypeptide(L)'
;MIIPNEQWSFSSLKTFDQCPKKYYHIKIAQDVVSTTGTAALWGKQFHTAAELYVCDSKKLPKEFQFAKDFLDVLIALKGIKFCELKMGAKLVDGKVDFCSFDDPDNWMPLL
;
A
#
# COMPACT_ATOMS: atom_id res chain seq x y z
N MET A 1 -11.19 -8.99 19.46
CA MET A 1 -11.73 -9.90 18.44
C MET A 1 -10.87 -9.80 17.19
N ILE A 2 -10.32 -10.90 16.76
CA ILE A 2 -9.54 -10.95 15.53
C ILE A 2 -10.52 -11.18 14.38
N ILE A 3 -10.53 -10.27 13.41
CA ILE A 3 -11.34 -10.43 12.21
C ILE A 3 -10.48 -11.16 11.18
N PRO A 4 -10.82 -12.40 10.81
CA PRO A 4 -10.04 -13.14 9.82
C PRO A 4 -10.00 -12.39 8.48
N ASN A 5 -8.84 -12.37 7.85
CA ASN A 5 -8.62 -11.80 6.52
C ASN A 5 -8.75 -10.27 6.43
N GLU A 6 -8.66 -9.56 7.54
CA GLU A 6 -8.61 -8.11 7.48
C GLU A 6 -7.25 -7.68 6.94
N GLN A 7 -7.29 -6.84 5.92
CA GLN A 7 -6.07 -6.30 5.31
C GLN A 7 -5.69 -5.00 6.00
N TRP A 8 -4.49 -4.95 6.53
CA TRP A 8 -3.96 -3.76 7.17
C TRP A 8 -3.08 -2.97 6.21
N SER A 9 -3.22 -1.66 6.24
CA SER A 9 -2.35 -0.72 5.54
C SER A 9 -1.95 0.39 6.50
N PHE A 10 -0.96 1.17 6.15
CA PHE A 10 -0.56 2.32 6.97
C PHE A 10 -1.73 3.27 7.22
N SER A 11 -2.52 3.56 6.18
CA SER A 11 -3.67 4.46 6.32
C SER A 11 -4.77 3.87 7.20
N SER A 12 -4.99 2.56 7.15
CA SER A 12 -5.96 1.88 8.03
C SER A 12 -5.51 1.92 9.48
N LEU A 13 -4.24 1.63 9.76
CA LEU A 13 -3.67 1.72 11.10
C LEU A 13 -3.75 3.15 11.64
N LYS A 14 -3.44 4.14 10.83
CA LYS A 14 -3.52 5.54 11.21
C LYS A 14 -4.95 5.95 11.54
N THR A 15 -5.93 5.51 10.75
CA THR A 15 -7.35 5.79 11.01
C THR A 15 -7.79 5.17 12.33
N PHE A 16 -7.42 3.92 12.60
CA PHE A 16 -7.73 3.24 13.85
C PHE A 16 -7.10 3.95 15.06
N ASP A 17 -5.84 4.34 14.95
CA ASP A 17 -5.12 5.04 16.01
C ASP A 17 -5.76 6.39 16.33
N GLN A 18 -6.17 7.14 15.31
CA GLN A 18 -6.81 8.44 15.49
C GLN A 18 -8.24 8.32 16.05
N CYS A 19 -9.02 7.37 15.55
CA CYS A 19 -10.41 7.19 15.98
C CYS A 19 -10.88 5.77 15.64
N PRO A 20 -10.89 4.83 16.61
CA PRO A 20 -11.37 3.47 16.38
C PRO A 20 -12.82 3.41 15.86
N LYS A 21 -13.67 4.33 16.27
CA LYS A 21 -15.06 4.40 15.81
C LYS A 21 -15.14 4.75 14.32
N LYS A 22 -14.32 5.70 13.88
CA LYS A 22 -14.20 6.04 12.45
C LYS A 22 -13.74 4.85 11.62
N TYR A 23 -12.73 4.12 12.11
CA TYR A 23 -12.25 2.90 11.50
C TYR A 23 -13.37 1.87 11.36
N TYR A 24 -14.15 1.66 12.44
CA TYR A 24 -15.27 0.73 12.42
C TYR A 24 -16.27 1.07 11.31
N HIS A 25 -16.70 2.32 11.22
CA HIS A 25 -17.70 2.73 10.22
C HIS A 25 -17.18 2.64 8.79
N ILE A 26 -15.91 2.93 8.55
CA ILE A 26 -15.34 2.92 7.20
C ILE A 26 -14.99 1.51 6.76
N LYS A 27 -14.37 0.70 7.62
CA LYS A 27 -13.76 -0.59 7.23
C LYS A 27 -14.61 -1.80 7.57
N ILE A 28 -15.32 -1.79 8.68
CA ILE A 28 -16.09 -2.94 9.15
C ILE A 28 -17.55 -2.82 8.78
N ALA A 29 -18.24 -1.80 9.26
CA ALA A 29 -19.65 -1.58 8.95
C ALA A 29 -19.87 -1.11 7.52
N GLN A 30 -18.93 -0.37 6.95
CA GLN A 30 -18.98 0.18 5.58
C GLN A 30 -20.25 0.98 5.31
N ASP A 31 -20.74 1.68 6.34
CA ASP A 31 -21.95 2.48 6.28
C ASP A 31 -21.70 3.97 5.98
N VAL A 32 -20.43 4.35 5.85
CA VAL A 32 -20.00 5.69 5.46
C VAL A 32 -19.20 5.61 4.19
N VAL A 33 -19.61 6.39 3.19
CA VAL A 33 -18.88 6.49 1.92
C VAL A 33 -17.77 7.53 2.07
N SER A 34 -16.52 7.10 1.91
CA SER A 34 -15.39 8.01 1.84
C SER A 34 -15.25 8.53 0.41
N THR A 35 -15.33 9.84 0.25
CA THR A 35 -15.10 10.46 -1.07
C THR A 35 -13.63 10.73 -1.27
N THR A 36 -13.09 10.28 -2.42
CA THR A 36 -11.70 10.56 -2.77
C THR A 36 -11.58 11.99 -3.28
N GLY A 37 -10.80 12.81 -2.61
CA GLY A 37 -10.53 14.17 -3.04
C GLY A 37 -9.63 14.24 -4.27
N THR A 38 -9.61 15.40 -4.93
CA THR A 38 -8.78 15.64 -6.13
C THR A 38 -7.28 15.42 -5.85
N ALA A 39 -6.80 15.85 -4.68
CA ALA A 39 -5.41 15.67 -4.30
C ALA A 39 -5.04 14.19 -4.13
N ALA A 40 -5.93 13.39 -3.53
CA ALA A 40 -5.71 11.95 -3.37
C ALA A 40 -5.74 11.22 -4.72
N LEU A 41 -6.61 11.63 -5.62
CA LEU A 41 -6.66 11.09 -6.99
C LEU A 41 -5.38 11.40 -7.74
N TRP A 42 -4.89 12.63 -7.66
CA TRP A 42 -3.62 13.03 -8.27
C TRP A 42 -2.45 12.19 -7.72
N GLY A 43 -2.39 12.01 -6.40
CA GLY A 43 -1.37 11.17 -5.76
C GLY A 43 -1.40 9.74 -6.24
N LYS A 44 -2.60 9.15 -6.39
CA LYS A 44 -2.76 7.80 -6.92
C LYS A 44 -2.27 7.68 -8.36
N GLN A 45 -2.59 8.65 -9.20
CA GLN A 45 -2.12 8.70 -10.57
C GLN A 45 -0.59 8.84 -10.64
N PHE A 46 -0.01 9.66 -9.77
CA PHE A 46 1.44 9.82 -9.65
C PHE A 46 2.12 8.50 -9.26
N HIS A 47 1.60 7.82 -8.24
CA HIS A 47 2.14 6.52 -7.81
C HIS A 47 2.11 5.49 -8.94
N THR A 48 1.01 5.40 -9.66
CA THR A 48 0.89 4.48 -10.79
C THR A 48 1.90 4.81 -11.89
N ALA A 49 2.04 6.09 -12.24
CA ALA A 49 2.98 6.53 -13.25
C ALA A 49 4.44 6.26 -12.85
N ALA A 50 4.78 6.51 -11.57
CA ALA A 50 6.11 6.27 -11.03
C ALA A 50 6.45 4.77 -11.02
N GLU A 51 5.50 3.93 -10.62
CA GLU A 51 5.66 2.47 -10.65
C GLU A 51 5.94 1.95 -12.07
N LEU A 52 5.13 2.37 -13.02
CA LEU A 52 5.30 1.98 -14.42
C LEU A 52 6.65 2.47 -14.99
N TYR A 53 7.09 3.65 -14.61
CA TYR A 53 8.37 4.18 -15.05
C TYR A 53 9.55 3.41 -14.47
N VAL A 54 9.53 3.12 -13.18
CA VAL A 54 10.65 2.45 -12.49
C VAL A 54 10.72 0.96 -12.82
N CYS A 55 9.59 0.26 -12.81
CA CYS A 55 9.56 -1.21 -12.96
C CYS A 55 9.30 -1.67 -14.39
N ASP A 56 8.47 -0.97 -15.14
CA ASP A 56 8.07 -1.39 -16.49
C ASP A 56 8.66 -0.52 -17.60
N SER A 57 9.55 0.38 -17.27
CA SER A 57 10.21 1.30 -18.22
C SER A 57 9.24 2.08 -19.10
N LYS A 58 8.05 2.36 -18.60
CA LYS A 58 7.04 3.17 -19.28
C LYS A 58 7.39 4.65 -19.15
N LYS A 59 7.18 5.41 -20.23
CA LYS A 59 7.45 6.86 -20.23
C LYS A 59 6.56 7.57 -19.20
N LEU A 60 7.16 8.48 -18.41
CA LEU A 60 6.39 9.34 -17.49
C LEU A 60 5.49 10.29 -18.28
N PRO A 61 4.22 10.47 -17.85
CA PRO A 61 3.37 11.52 -18.39
C PRO A 61 4.01 12.90 -18.22
N LYS A 62 3.68 13.81 -19.12
CA LYS A 62 4.23 15.16 -19.13
C LYS A 62 4.06 15.88 -17.78
N GLU A 63 2.93 15.69 -17.15
CA GLU A 63 2.58 16.31 -15.86
C GLU A 63 3.41 15.80 -14.68
N PHE A 64 4.09 14.66 -14.82
CA PHE A 64 4.92 14.05 -13.79
C PHE A 64 6.43 14.09 -14.10
N GLN A 65 6.83 14.79 -15.16
CA GLN A 65 8.24 14.92 -15.55
C GLN A 65 9.10 15.59 -14.48
N PHE A 66 8.52 16.37 -13.58
CA PHE A 66 9.24 17.01 -12.48
C PHE A 66 9.93 16.00 -11.55
N ALA A 67 9.41 14.78 -11.48
CA ALA A 67 9.95 13.71 -10.61
C ALA A 67 10.97 12.83 -11.32
N LYS A 68 11.22 13.03 -12.61
CA LYS A 68 12.07 12.15 -13.42
C LYS A 68 13.46 11.96 -12.83
N ASP A 69 14.11 13.05 -12.45
CA ASP A 69 15.49 12.99 -11.92
C ASP A 69 15.54 12.16 -10.63
N PHE A 70 14.58 12.32 -9.75
CA PHE A 70 14.48 11.55 -8.51
C PHE A 70 14.24 10.07 -8.80
N LEU A 71 13.32 9.75 -9.72
CA LEU A 71 13.01 8.37 -10.09
C LEU A 71 14.19 7.71 -10.82
N ASP A 72 14.95 8.47 -11.61
CA ASP A 72 16.16 7.96 -12.28
C ASP A 72 17.22 7.54 -11.25
N VAL A 73 17.33 8.24 -10.12
CA VAL A 73 18.21 7.82 -9.02
C VAL A 73 17.79 6.46 -8.47
N LEU A 74 16.49 6.23 -8.29
CA LEU A 74 15.96 4.96 -7.83
C LEU A 74 16.24 3.82 -8.84
N ILE A 75 16.10 4.10 -10.12
CA ILE A 75 16.41 3.12 -11.18
C ILE A 75 17.90 2.75 -11.16
N ALA A 76 18.78 3.70 -10.90
CA ALA A 76 20.22 3.51 -10.88
C ALA A 76 20.71 2.73 -9.64
N LEU A 77 19.90 2.61 -8.60
CA LEU A 77 20.28 1.82 -7.42
C LEU A 77 20.44 0.35 -7.78
N LYS A 78 21.51 -0.26 -7.23
CA LYS A 78 21.76 -1.69 -7.43
C LYS A 78 20.78 -2.52 -6.63
N GLY A 79 20.41 -3.68 -7.17
CA GLY A 79 19.54 -4.65 -6.53
C GLY A 79 18.23 -4.87 -7.27
N ILE A 80 17.48 -5.86 -6.82
CA ILE A 80 16.16 -6.16 -7.36
C ILE A 80 15.16 -5.16 -6.80
N LYS A 81 14.32 -4.60 -7.66
CA LYS A 81 13.30 -3.61 -7.26
C LYS A 81 11.92 -4.23 -7.34
N PHE A 82 11.18 -4.08 -6.25
CA PHE A 82 9.78 -4.48 -6.16
C PHE A 82 8.94 -3.22 -5.95
N CYS A 83 8.04 -2.93 -6.88
CA CYS A 83 7.11 -1.82 -6.76
C CYS A 83 5.76 -2.35 -6.26
N GLU A 84 5.22 -1.73 -5.22
CA GLU A 84 3.93 -2.12 -4.64
C GLU A 84 3.86 -3.62 -4.29
N LEU A 85 4.90 -4.11 -3.61
CA LEU A 85 4.97 -5.51 -3.21
C LEU A 85 3.93 -5.82 -2.14
N LYS A 86 3.06 -6.76 -2.42
CA LYS A 86 2.10 -7.28 -1.44
C LYS A 86 2.79 -8.31 -0.57
N MET A 87 2.68 -8.13 0.73
CA MET A 87 3.29 -9.01 1.72
C MET A 87 2.27 -9.44 2.75
N GLY A 88 2.59 -10.49 3.47
CA GLY A 88 1.81 -10.97 4.60
C GLY A 88 2.67 -11.16 5.83
N ALA A 89 2.02 -11.40 6.94
CA ALA A 89 2.67 -11.74 8.20
C ALA A 89 1.92 -12.89 8.87
N LYS A 90 2.69 -13.79 9.48
CA LYS A 90 2.13 -14.91 10.25
C LYS A 90 2.91 -15.10 11.55
N LEU A 91 2.29 -15.78 12.49
CA LEU A 91 2.95 -16.16 13.74
C LEU A 91 3.60 -17.52 13.57
N VAL A 92 4.90 -17.59 13.87
CA VAL A 92 5.69 -18.81 13.90
C VAL A 92 6.36 -18.90 15.26
N ASP A 93 5.98 -19.90 16.06
CA ASP A 93 6.50 -20.11 17.43
C ASP A 93 6.38 -18.85 18.32
N GLY A 94 5.26 -18.14 18.20
CA GLY A 94 5.00 -16.92 18.98
C GLY A 94 5.70 -15.67 18.46
N LYS A 95 6.41 -15.76 17.35
CA LYS A 95 7.09 -14.62 16.72
C LYS A 95 6.44 -14.27 15.38
N VAL A 96 6.41 -12.98 15.07
CA VAL A 96 5.93 -12.51 13.77
C VAL A 96 7.00 -12.75 12.72
N ASP A 97 6.62 -13.42 11.65
CA ASP A 97 7.48 -13.66 10.50
C ASP A 97 6.76 -13.19 9.22
N PHE A 98 7.53 -12.76 8.24
CA PHE A 98 6.96 -12.38 6.95
C PHE A 98 6.64 -13.63 6.13
N CYS A 99 5.57 -13.55 5.36
CA CYS A 99 5.16 -14.63 4.47
C CYS A 99 4.63 -14.07 3.16
N SER A 100 4.36 -14.97 2.21
CA SER A 100 3.67 -14.58 0.98
C SER A 100 2.28 -14.04 1.28
N PHE A 101 1.82 -13.08 0.49
CA PHE A 101 0.46 -12.54 0.62
C PHE A 101 -0.61 -13.63 0.52
N ASP A 102 -0.36 -14.65 -0.29
CA ASP A 102 -1.30 -15.76 -0.52
C ASP A 102 -1.08 -16.96 0.42
N ASP A 103 -0.18 -16.84 1.40
CA ASP A 103 0.06 -17.91 2.37
C ASP A 103 -1.22 -18.17 3.18
N PRO A 104 -1.70 -19.43 3.30
CA PRO A 104 -2.92 -19.73 4.03
C PRO A 104 -2.85 -19.40 5.53
N ASP A 105 -1.64 -19.34 6.10
CA ASP A 105 -1.43 -18.99 7.50
C ASP A 105 -1.28 -17.47 7.72
N ASN A 106 -1.42 -16.68 6.66
CA ASN A 106 -1.33 -15.24 6.73
C ASN A 106 -2.54 -14.66 7.47
N TRP A 107 -2.34 -14.20 8.70
CA TRP A 107 -3.41 -13.57 9.47
C TRP A 107 -3.39 -12.05 9.40
N MET A 108 -2.35 -11.46 8.85
CA MET A 108 -2.25 -10.02 8.66
C MET A 108 -1.72 -9.70 7.25
N PRO A 109 -2.58 -9.77 6.22
CA PRO A 109 -2.19 -9.31 4.89
C PRO A 109 -1.79 -7.83 4.94
N LEU A 110 -0.62 -7.51 4.42
CA LEU A 110 -0.10 -6.15 4.35
C LEU A 110 -0.18 -5.63 2.92
N LEU A 111 -0.83 -4.52 2.74
CA LEU A 111 -0.94 -3.84 1.45
C LEU A 111 -0.14 -2.55 1.44
#